data_ab4c0960184addfd89e137329471511a
#
_entry.id   ab4c0960184addfd89e137329471511a
#
_cell.length_a   1.000
_cell.length_b   1.000
_cell.length_c   1.000
_cell.angle_alpha   90.00
_cell.angle_beta   90.00
_cell.angle_gamma   90.00
#
_symmetry.space_group_name_H-M   'P 1'
#
loop_
_entity.id
_entity.type
_entity.pdbx_description
1 polymer ?
#
loop_
_entity_poly.entity_id
_entity_poly.type
_entity_poly.pdbx_seq_one_letter_code
_entity_poly.pdbx_strand_id
1 'polypeptide(L)'
;LMEYINTSEDKLHEECGVFGIFGSPDASALTALGLHALQHRGQEGAGIVSFDGEKFHGVRRPGLVGDHFNKQEVIDRLKGSNAIGHVRYSTTGDSILKNIQPLYADLMSGGFACAHNGNLTNASALREKLVSRGSIFQSTSDTETILQLVAQSERKQIVDKLIDALFQIHGAYSLVILTNKK
;
A
#
# COMPACT_ATOMS: atom_id res chain seq x y z
N LEU A 1 14.80 20.02 -45.09
CA LEU A 1 13.87 20.13 -43.93
C LEU A 1 13.76 18.74 -43.30
N MET A 2 14.49 18.53 -42.20
CA MET A 2 14.29 17.33 -41.34
C MET A 2 13.22 17.72 -40.32
N GLU A 3 12.06 17.08 -40.40
CA GLU A 3 11.06 17.10 -39.33
C GLU A 3 11.58 16.32 -38.13
N TYR A 4 11.82 17.00 -37.03
CA TYR A 4 12.02 16.37 -35.72
C TYR A 4 10.69 15.77 -35.31
N ILE A 5 10.56 14.45 -35.40
CA ILE A 5 9.49 13.72 -34.76
C ILE A 5 9.79 13.76 -33.24
N ASN A 6 9.06 14.62 -32.55
CA ASN A 6 9.08 14.68 -31.09
C ASN A 6 8.32 13.46 -30.56
N THR A 7 9.03 12.34 -30.41
CA THR A 7 8.51 11.22 -29.64
C THR A 7 8.60 11.61 -28.17
N SER A 8 7.55 12.24 -27.64
CA SER A 8 7.31 12.23 -26.23
C SER A 8 7.13 10.76 -25.86
N GLU A 9 8.21 10.14 -25.39
CA GLU A 9 8.14 8.82 -24.75
C GLU A 9 7.18 8.97 -23.59
N ASP A 10 6.03 8.35 -23.72
CA ASP A 10 5.05 8.12 -22.66
C ASP A 10 5.68 7.13 -21.68
N LYS A 11 6.64 7.62 -20.87
CA LYS A 11 7.24 6.86 -19.80
C LYS A 11 6.17 6.64 -18.75
N LEU A 12 5.69 5.41 -18.65
CA LEU A 12 4.95 4.93 -17.48
C LEU A 12 5.83 5.14 -16.24
N HIS A 13 5.71 6.30 -15.60
CA HIS A 13 6.39 6.63 -14.36
C HIS A 13 5.60 6.01 -13.18
N GLU A 14 5.83 4.74 -12.93
CA GLU A 14 5.46 4.13 -11.67
C GLU A 14 6.52 4.50 -10.63
N GLU A 15 6.22 5.49 -9.80
CA GLU A 15 7.22 6.09 -8.92
C GLU A 15 7.04 5.74 -7.45
N CYS A 16 6.03 4.96 -7.06
CA CYS A 16 5.90 4.43 -5.70
C CYS A 16 6.90 3.30 -5.43
N GLY A 17 7.14 2.99 -4.15
CA GLY A 17 7.95 1.86 -3.72
C GLY A 17 7.26 1.08 -2.60
N VAL A 18 7.33 -0.25 -2.66
CA VAL A 18 6.83 -1.16 -1.63
C VAL A 18 7.96 -2.00 -1.07
N PHE A 19 7.91 -2.31 0.22
CA PHE A 19 8.92 -3.11 0.90
C PHE A 19 8.29 -3.94 2.02
N GLY A 20 8.86 -5.10 2.34
CA GLY A 20 8.37 -5.93 3.43
C GLY A 20 9.44 -6.82 4.03
N ILE A 21 9.33 -7.06 5.33
CA ILE A 21 10.19 -7.93 6.14
C ILE A 21 9.31 -8.90 6.92
N PHE A 22 9.70 -10.16 6.94
CA PHE A 22 9.05 -11.21 7.69
C PHE A 22 10.05 -11.92 8.61
N GLY A 23 9.67 -12.13 9.89
CA GLY A 23 10.42 -12.94 10.83
C GLY A 23 11.70 -12.29 11.37
N SER A 24 11.80 -10.96 11.41
CA SER A 24 12.95 -10.26 11.98
C SER A 24 12.54 -9.44 13.22
N PRO A 25 13.29 -9.50 14.33
CA PRO A 25 13.04 -8.63 15.49
C PRO A 25 13.14 -7.14 15.14
N ASP A 26 13.91 -6.80 14.10
CA ASP A 26 14.13 -5.43 13.62
C ASP A 26 13.29 -5.12 12.38
N ALA A 27 12.16 -5.82 12.15
CA ALA A 27 11.37 -5.73 10.92
C ALA A 27 11.02 -4.28 10.55
N SER A 28 10.59 -3.48 11.51
CA SER A 28 10.18 -2.09 11.27
C SER A 28 11.36 -1.17 10.93
N ALA A 29 12.49 -1.33 11.61
CA ALA A 29 13.72 -0.57 11.31
C ALA A 29 14.27 -0.96 9.92
N LEU A 30 14.31 -2.25 9.60
CA LEU A 30 14.72 -2.73 8.29
C LEU A 30 13.76 -2.28 7.19
N THR A 31 12.47 -2.23 7.48
CA THR A 31 11.48 -1.70 6.53
C THR A 31 11.71 -0.21 6.30
N ALA A 32 11.98 0.57 7.34
CA ALA A 32 12.31 1.99 7.20
C ALA A 32 13.58 2.22 6.35
N LEU A 33 14.62 1.40 6.55
CA LEU A 33 15.84 1.43 5.72
C LEU A 33 15.55 1.06 4.26
N GLY A 34 14.74 0.02 4.02
CA GLY A 34 14.31 -0.36 2.67
C GLY A 34 13.53 0.74 1.97
N LEU A 35 12.61 1.40 2.68
CA LEU A 35 11.86 2.55 2.15
C LEU A 35 12.77 3.76 1.90
N HIS A 36 13.77 3.98 2.74
CA HIS A 36 14.76 5.04 2.52
C HIS A 36 15.58 4.80 1.26
N ALA A 37 15.97 3.55 1.00
CA ALA A 37 16.63 3.18 -0.26
C ALA A 37 15.72 3.40 -1.49
N LEU A 38 14.40 3.27 -1.32
CA LEU A 38 13.40 3.53 -2.35
C LEU A 38 12.91 5.00 -2.39
N GLN A 39 13.49 5.90 -1.59
CA GLN A 39 13.02 7.29 -1.44
C GLN A 39 12.99 8.06 -2.77
N HIS A 40 13.90 7.74 -3.70
CA HIS A 40 13.93 8.33 -5.04
C HIS A 40 12.66 8.04 -5.86
N ARG A 41 11.86 7.03 -5.44
CA ARG A 41 10.59 6.64 -6.07
C ARG A 41 9.36 7.30 -5.44
N GLY A 42 9.49 7.94 -4.27
CA GLY A 42 8.36 8.58 -3.63
C GLY A 42 8.77 9.52 -2.50
N GLN A 43 8.36 10.79 -2.60
CA GLN A 43 8.77 11.86 -1.68
C GLN A 43 7.59 12.55 -0.98
N GLU A 44 6.36 12.17 -1.29
CA GLU A 44 5.17 12.85 -0.75
C GLU A 44 4.66 12.26 0.55
N GLY A 45 4.93 11.00 0.76
CA GLY A 45 4.50 10.34 1.97
C GLY A 45 5.06 8.93 2.11
N ALA A 46 5.18 8.49 3.33
CA ALA A 46 5.64 7.16 3.68
C ALA A 46 4.80 6.55 4.81
N GLY A 47 4.68 5.25 4.80
CA GLY A 47 3.99 4.53 5.86
C GLY A 47 4.58 3.14 6.09
N ILE A 48 4.46 2.69 7.32
CA ILE A 48 4.83 1.34 7.75
C ILE A 48 3.69 0.79 8.59
N VAL A 49 3.35 -0.47 8.35
CA VAL A 49 2.47 -1.28 9.19
C VAL A 49 3.23 -2.51 9.63
N SER A 50 3.26 -2.78 10.94
CA SER A 50 3.87 -3.97 11.53
C SER A 50 2.85 -4.82 12.28
N PHE A 51 3.22 -6.07 12.58
CA PHE A 51 2.40 -7.01 13.33
C PHE A 51 3.25 -7.71 14.39
N ASP A 52 2.81 -7.64 15.66
CA ASP A 52 3.54 -8.15 16.82
C ASP A 52 3.12 -9.58 17.24
N GLY A 53 2.22 -10.19 16.49
CA GLY A 53 1.62 -11.49 16.81
C GLY A 53 0.20 -11.38 17.37
N GLU A 54 -0.19 -10.20 17.88
CA GLU A 54 -1.51 -9.91 18.42
C GLU A 54 -2.20 -8.76 17.71
N LYS A 55 -1.47 -7.67 17.48
CA LYS A 55 -1.99 -6.40 16.97
C LYS A 55 -1.18 -5.86 15.80
N PHE A 56 -1.86 -5.12 14.96
CA PHE A 56 -1.23 -4.29 13.94
C PHE A 56 -0.90 -2.90 14.49
N HIS A 57 0.28 -2.43 14.16
CA HIS A 57 0.76 -1.09 14.50
C HIS A 57 1.07 -0.35 13.21
N GLY A 58 0.55 0.87 13.04
CA GLY A 58 0.73 1.62 11.81
C GLY A 58 1.17 3.07 12.06
N VAL A 59 2.10 3.54 11.27
CA VAL A 59 2.50 4.94 11.20
C VAL A 59 2.51 5.37 9.73
N ARG A 60 1.79 6.44 9.42
CA ARG A 60 1.74 7.07 8.09
C ARG A 60 2.03 8.56 8.25
N ARG A 61 2.92 9.10 7.43
CA ARG A 61 3.35 10.49 7.49
C ARG A 61 3.50 11.07 6.08
N PRO A 62 3.09 12.33 5.86
CA PRO A 62 3.48 13.06 4.66
C PRO A 62 4.98 13.38 4.72
N GLY A 63 5.62 13.53 3.57
CA GLY A 63 7.04 13.86 3.45
C GLY A 63 7.97 12.65 3.38
N LEU A 64 9.25 12.90 3.60
CA LEU A 64 10.31 11.91 3.37
C LEU A 64 10.38 10.86 4.49
N VAL A 65 10.83 9.66 4.14
CA VAL A 65 11.10 8.58 5.11
C VAL A 65 12.07 9.06 6.20
N GLY A 66 13.16 9.72 5.79
CA GLY A 66 14.19 10.20 6.71
C GLY A 66 13.70 11.25 7.71
N ASP A 67 12.64 11.99 7.43
CA ASP A 67 12.12 13.02 8.35
C ASP A 67 11.36 12.40 9.54
N HIS A 68 10.83 11.21 9.37
CA HIS A 68 9.92 10.60 10.33
C HIS A 68 10.39 9.25 10.88
N PHE A 69 10.93 8.37 10.04
CA PHE A 69 11.28 7.01 10.42
C PHE A 69 12.74 6.82 10.86
N ASN A 70 13.52 7.91 10.98
CA ASN A 70 14.83 7.93 11.63
C ASN A 70 14.76 8.12 13.15
N LYS A 71 13.56 8.35 13.70
CA LYS A 71 13.31 8.59 15.12
C LYS A 71 13.02 7.27 15.83
N GLN A 72 13.81 6.95 16.85
CA GLN A 72 13.63 5.71 17.62
C GLN A 72 12.22 5.59 18.19
N GLU A 73 11.65 6.66 18.70
CA GLU A 73 10.29 6.70 19.23
C GLU A 73 9.20 6.28 18.22
N VAL A 74 9.45 6.50 16.92
CA VAL A 74 8.52 6.09 15.85
C VAL A 74 8.68 4.60 15.58
N ILE A 75 9.93 4.11 15.55
CA ILE A 75 10.21 2.67 15.35
C ILE A 75 9.69 1.87 16.54
N ASP A 76 9.84 2.34 17.78
CA ASP A 76 9.37 1.68 18.99
C ASP A 76 7.83 1.50 19.03
N ARG A 77 7.10 2.34 18.29
CA ARG A 77 5.64 2.20 18.13
C ARG A 77 5.25 1.12 17.14
N LEU A 78 6.14 0.74 16.23
CA LEU A 78 5.94 -0.27 15.18
C LEU A 78 6.47 -1.63 15.65
N LYS A 79 5.84 -2.18 16.69
CA LYS A 79 6.25 -3.43 17.33
C LYS A 79 6.02 -4.63 16.41
N GLY A 80 6.83 -5.67 16.60
CA GLY A 80 6.65 -6.97 15.97
C GLY A 80 7.76 -7.37 15.03
N SER A 81 7.66 -8.61 14.54
CA SER A 81 8.67 -9.25 13.70
C SER A 81 8.33 -9.25 12.21
N ASN A 82 7.19 -8.69 11.85
CA ASN A 82 6.74 -8.57 10.45
C ASN A 82 6.33 -7.13 10.19
N ALA A 83 6.77 -6.57 9.08
CA ALA A 83 6.40 -5.20 8.70
C ALA A 83 6.35 -5.06 7.18
N ILE A 84 5.43 -4.23 6.71
CA ILE A 84 5.34 -3.79 5.32
C ILE A 84 5.34 -2.27 5.26
N GLY A 85 5.86 -1.73 4.18
CA GLY A 85 5.98 -0.29 4.01
C GLY A 85 5.78 0.17 2.58
N HIS A 86 5.53 1.47 2.45
CA HIS A 86 5.27 2.14 1.19
C HIS A 86 5.86 3.55 1.18
N VAL A 87 6.45 3.96 0.07
CA VAL A 87 6.74 5.36 -0.27
C VAL A 87 5.85 5.79 -1.42
N ARG A 88 5.21 6.94 -1.26
CA ARG A 88 4.25 7.46 -2.21
C ARG A 88 4.87 8.55 -3.08
N TYR A 89 4.62 8.43 -4.37
CA TYR A 89 4.73 9.50 -5.34
C TYR A 89 3.32 9.84 -5.87
N SER A 90 3.04 11.13 -6.12
CA SER A 90 1.83 11.57 -6.78
C SER A 90 2.13 12.80 -7.63
N THR A 91 1.59 12.85 -8.81
CA THR A 91 1.70 14.00 -9.74
C THR A 91 0.68 15.09 -9.43
N THR A 92 -0.32 14.80 -8.58
CA THR A 92 -1.37 15.74 -8.18
C THR A 92 -1.11 16.21 -6.76
N GLY A 93 -0.87 17.51 -6.56
CA GLY A 93 -0.37 18.15 -5.33
C GLY A 93 -1.21 18.04 -4.06
N ASP A 94 -2.25 17.21 -4.02
CA ASP A 94 -3.00 16.89 -2.81
C ASP A 94 -2.46 15.64 -2.14
N SER A 95 -1.40 15.81 -1.35
CA SER A 95 -0.91 14.78 -0.43
C SER A 95 -1.91 14.57 0.70
N ILE A 96 -2.96 13.81 0.41
CA ILE A 96 -3.99 13.52 1.41
C ILE A 96 -3.51 12.33 2.25
N LEU A 97 -3.35 12.53 3.56
CA LEU A 97 -2.91 11.50 4.52
C LEU A 97 -3.68 10.16 4.37
N LYS A 98 -4.95 10.23 4.01
CA LYS A 98 -5.79 9.04 3.78
C LYS A 98 -5.34 8.16 2.60
N ASN A 99 -4.50 8.69 1.68
CA ASN A 99 -3.96 7.95 0.55
C ASN A 99 -2.56 7.39 0.80
N ILE A 100 -1.94 7.72 1.95
CA ILE A 100 -0.64 7.15 2.31
C ILE A 100 -0.85 5.70 2.76
N GLN A 101 -0.10 4.81 2.13
CA GLN A 101 -0.15 3.38 2.40
C GLN A 101 0.96 2.96 3.37
N PRO A 102 0.92 1.74 3.96
CA PRO A 102 -0.08 0.68 3.72
C PRO A 102 -1.46 1.06 4.24
N LEU A 103 -2.50 0.64 3.50
CA LEU A 103 -3.87 0.69 4.00
C LEU A 103 -4.14 -0.55 4.85
N TYR A 104 -4.91 -0.39 5.92
CA TYR A 104 -5.22 -1.45 6.87
C TYR A 104 -6.73 -1.53 7.11
N ALA A 105 -7.23 -2.75 7.26
CA ALA A 105 -8.60 -3.03 7.67
C ALA A 105 -8.66 -4.26 8.58
N ASP A 106 -9.54 -4.21 9.58
CA ASP A 106 -9.96 -5.39 10.33
C ASP A 106 -11.13 -6.05 9.61
N LEU A 107 -10.92 -7.26 9.15
CA LEU A 107 -11.91 -8.08 8.50
C LEU A 107 -12.38 -9.17 9.47
N MET A 108 -13.56 -9.75 9.25
CA MET A 108 -14.00 -10.92 10.01
C MET A 108 -13.03 -12.11 9.87
N SER A 109 -12.29 -12.19 8.78
CA SER A 109 -11.22 -13.17 8.54
C SER A 109 -9.89 -12.81 9.21
N GLY A 110 -9.78 -11.66 9.87
CA GLY A 110 -8.56 -11.15 10.54
C GLY A 110 -8.09 -9.82 9.95
N GLY A 111 -7.03 -9.27 10.54
CA GLY A 111 -6.42 -8.03 10.04
C GLY A 111 -5.75 -8.21 8.68
N PHE A 112 -5.86 -7.21 7.85
CA PHE A 112 -5.33 -7.18 6.50
C PHE A 112 -4.71 -5.81 6.21
N ALA A 113 -3.41 -5.77 5.95
CA ALA A 113 -2.69 -4.59 5.52
C ALA A 113 -2.15 -4.79 4.11
N CYS A 114 -2.24 -3.76 3.26
CA CYS A 114 -1.81 -3.80 1.87
C CYS A 114 -1.03 -2.55 1.49
N ALA A 115 0.13 -2.76 0.88
CA ALA A 115 0.90 -1.76 0.16
C ALA A 115 0.92 -2.13 -1.33
N HIS A 116 0.64 -1.15 -2.18
CA HIS A 116 0.47 -1.30 -3.62
C HIS A 116 1.33 -0.27 -4.36
N ASN A 117 2.14 -0.74 -5.28
CA ASN A 117 2.79 0.06 -6.31
C ASN A 117 2.24 -0.35 -7.67
N GLY A 118 1.69 0.58 -8.42
CA GLY A 118 1.11 0.36 -9.72
C GLY A 118 -0.17 1.14 -9.96
N ASN A 119 -0.88 0.77 -11.01
CA ASN A 119 -2.14 1.39 -11.42
C ASN A 119 -3.15 0.34 -11.85
N LEU A 120 -4.34 0.39 -11.27
CA LEU A 120 -5.46 -0.47 -11.64
C LEU A 120 -6.32 0.21 -12.70
N THR A 121 -6.28 -0.29 -13.92
CA THR A 121 -6.99 0.30 -15.05
C THR A 121 -8.50 0.24 -14.92
N ASN A 122 -9.04 -0.69 -14.12
CA ASN A 122 -10.47 -0.86 -13.87
C ASN A 122 -10.92 -0.41 -12.46
N ALA A 123 -10.07 0.33 -11.72
CA ALA A 123 -10.38 0.73 -10.34
C ALA A 123 -11.69 1.54 -10.22
N SER A 124 -11.96 2.48 -11.14
CA SER A 124 -13.19 3.30 -11.11
C SER A 124 -14.45 2.43 -11.23
N ALA A 125 -14.50 1.55 -12.23
CA ALA A 125 -15.64 0.66 -12.45
C ALA A 125 -15.86 -0.30 -11.26
N LEU A 126 -14.78 -0.84 -10.70
CA LEU A 126 -14.85 -1.67 -9.50
C LEU A 126 -15.35 -0.88 -8.29
N ARG A 127 -14.87 0.35 -8.11
CA ARG A 127 -15.30 1.24 -7.02
C ARG A 127 -16.80 1.53 -7.11
N GLU A 128 -17.32 1.89 -8.27
CA GLU A 128 -18.75 2.12 -8.49
C GLU A 128 -19.58 0.89 -8.13
N LYS A 129 -19.16 -0.29 -8.60
CA LYS A 129 -19.80 -1.58 -8.28
C LYS A 129 -19.78 -1.88 -6.77
N LEU A 130 -18.67 -1.61 -6.09
CA LEU A 130 -18.52 -1.85 -4.65
C LEU A 130 -19.39 -0.88 -3.84
N VAL A 131 -19.40 0.41 -4.21
CA VAL A 131 -20.26 1.43 -3.57
C VAL A 131 -21.74 1.08 -3.72
N SER A 132 -22.17 0.64 -4.91
CA SER A 132 -23.57 0.20 -5.13
C SER A 132 -23.98 -1.01 -4.28
N ARG A 133 -22.99 -1.75 -3.74
CA ARG A 133 -23.18 -2.87 -2.80
C ARG A 133 -22.97 -2.48 -1.34
N GLY A 134 -22.82 -1.19 -1.05
CA GLY A 134 -22.69 -0.66 0.30
C GLY A 134 -21.25 -0.54 0.83
N SER A 135 -20.22 -0.72 0.00
CA SER A 135 -18.84 -0.43 0.43
C SER A 135 -18.65 1.05 0.73
N ILE A 136 -17.93 1.34 1.81
CA ILE A 136 -17.57 2.69 2.24
C ILE A 136 -16.10 2.90 1.94
N PHE A 137 -15.79 3.93 1.15
CA PHE A 137 -14.43 4.33 0.82
C PHE A 137 -14.03 5.57 1.60
N GLN A 138 -12.81 5.55 2.16
CA GLN A 138 -12.25 6.66 2.92
C GLN A 138 -11.15 7.40 2.13
N SER A 139 -10.54 6.74 1.14
CA SER A 139 -9.49 7.29 0.31
C SER A 139 -9.90 7.37 -1.16
N THR A 140 -9.08 8.02 -1.96
CA THR A 140 -9.20 8.01 -3.42
C THR A 140 -8.24 7.02 -4.09
N SER A 141 -7.46 6.27 -3.27
CA SER A 141 -6.50 5.28 -3.75
C SER A 141 -7.22 4.06 -4.35
N ASP A 142 -6.73 3.57 -5.46
CA ASP A 142 -7.13 2.30 -6.06
C ASP A 142 -6.81 1.09 -5.17
N THR A 143 -5.81 1.21 -4.31
CA THR A 143 -5.47 0.21 -3.30
C THR A 143 -6.64 -0.11 -2.37
N GLU A 144 -7.48 0.88 -2.04
CA GLU A 144 -8.66 0.65 -1.20
C GLU A 144 -9.68 -0.25 -1.90
N THR A 145 -9.72 -0.24 -3.24
CA THR A 145 -10.56 -1.16 -4.02
C THR A 145 -10.14 -2.62 -3.75
N ILE A 146 -8.84 -2.89 -3.64
CA ILE A 146 -8.35 -4.25 -3.29
C ILE A 146 -8.87 -4.67 -1.90
N LEU A 147 -8.77 -3.78 -0.91
CA LEU A 147 -9.26 -4.07 0.45
C LEU A 147 -10.76 -4.37 0.44
N GLN A 148 -11.54 -3.59 -0.28
CA GLN A 148 -13.00 -3.76 -0.37
C GLN A 148 -13.38 -5.06 -1.08
N LEU A 149 -12.66 -5.45 -2.14
CA LEU A 149 -12.86 -6.74 -2.81
C LEU A 149 -12.56 -7.91 -1.88
N VAL A 150 -11.45 -7.85 -1.13
CA VAL A 150 -11.11 -8.86 -0.13
C VAL A 150 -12.17 -8.93 0.97
N ALA A 151 -12.67 -7.77 1.44
CA ALA A 151 -13.71 -7.71 2.46
C ALA A 151 -15.03 -8.36 2.01
N GLN A 152 -15.43 -8.13 0.74
CA GLN A 152 -16.67 -8.65 0.18
C GLN A 152 -16.59 -10.11 -0.32
N SER A 153 -15.39 -10.70 -0.43
CA SER A 153 -15.27 -12.10 -0.85
C SER A 153 -15.91 -13.05 0.18
N GLU A 154 -16.74 -13.96 -0.30
CA GLU A 154 -17.43 -14.97 0.52
C GLU A 154 -16.53 -16.14 0.94
N ARG A 155 -15.28 -16.19 0.45
CA ARG A 155 -14.32 -17.22 0.83
C ARG A 155 -14.02 -17.18 2.33
N LYS A 156 -13.64 -18.32 2.89
CA LYS A 156 -13.33 -18.45 4.33
C LYS A 156 -11.89 -18.04 4.65
N GLN A 157 -10.94 -18.46 3.82
CA GLN A 157 -9.53 -18.20 4.03
C GLN A 157 -9.13 -16.86 3.43
N ILE A 158 -8.27 -16.12 4.14
CA ILE A 158 -7.83 -14.80 3.70
C ILE A 158 -7.07 -14.85 2.35
N VAL A 159 -6.31 -15.92 2.12
CA VAL A 159 -5.60 -16.14 0.86
C VAL A 159 -6.57 -16.33 -0.30
N ASP A 160 -7.64 -17.12 -0.11
CA ASP A 160 -8.66 -17.33 -1.14
C ASP A 160 -9.43 -16.04 -1.44
N LYS A 161 -9.72 -15.23 -0.40
CA LYS A 161 -10.31 -13.89 -0.56
C LYS A 161 -9.42 -12.98 -1.41
N LEU A 162 -8.12 -13.02 -1.14
CA LEU A 162 -7.14 -12.25 -1.91
C LEU A 162 -7.11 -12.73 -3.37
N ILE A 163 -7.08 -14.03 -3.61
CA ILE A 163 -7.11 -14.60 -4.96
C ILE A 163 -8.37 -14.15 -5.70
N ASP A 164 -9.55 -14.21 -5.06
CA ASP A 164 -10.81 -13.71 -5.65
C ASP A 164 -10.72 -12.20 -6.00
N ALA A 165 -10.06 -11.40 -5.18
CA ALA A 165 -9.84 -9.98 -5.46
C ALA A 165 -8.89 -9.78 -6.65
N LEU A 166 -7.78 -10.52 -6.70
CA LEU A 166 -6.78 -10.44 -7.77
C LEU A 166 -7.33 -10.82 -9.14
N PHE A 167 -8.27 -11.76 -9.21
CA PHE A 167 -8.95 -12.08 -10.46
C PHE A 167 -9.87 -10.98 -11.00
N GLN A 168 -10.24 -10.02 -10.18
CA GLN A 168 -11.14 -8.93 -10.57
C GLN A 168 -10.39 -7.65 -10.96
N ILE A 169 -9.15 -7.46 -10.50
CA ILE A 169 -8.37 -6.26 -10.79
C ILE A 169 -7.56 -6.43 -12.09
N HIS A 170 -7.46 -5.34 -12.85
CA HIS A 170 -6.68 -5.28 -14.08
C HIS A 170 -5.66 -4.15 -14.00
N GLY A 171 -4.47 -4.37 -14.55
CA GLY A 171 -3.41 -3.38 -14.58
C GLY A 171 -2.03 -3.97 -14.30
N ALA A 172 -1.03 -3.09 -14.18
CA ALA A 172 0.31 -3.45 -13.74
C ALA A 172 0.45 -3.07 -12.26
N TYR A 173 0.83 -4.04 -11.42
CA TYR A 173 0.94 -3.78 -9.98
C TYR A 173 1.93 -4.72 -9.29
N SER A 174 2.47 -4.22 -8.18
CA SER A 174 3.19 -5.01 -7.18
C SER A 174 2.51 -4.81 -5.83
N LEU A 175 2.26 -5.91 -5.12
CA LEU A 175 1.58 -5.88 -3.82
C LEU A 175 2.47 -6.48 -2.73
N VAL A 176 2.49 -5.84 -1.57
CA VAL A 176 3.01 -6.42 -0.34
C VAL A 176 1.88 -6.42 0.68
N ILE A 177 1.58 -7.60 1.20
CA ILE A 177 0.42 -7.83 2.07
C ILE A 177 0.87 -8.44 3.39
N LEU A 178 0.29 -7.97 4.48
CA LEU A 178 0.50 -8.51 5.81
C LEU A 178 -0.84 -8.87 6.44
N THR A 179 -0.96 -10.14 6.88
CA THR A 179 -2.16 -10.67 7.55
C THR A 179 -1.79 -11.31 8.88
N ASN A 180 -2.75 -11.39 9.81
CA ASN A 180 -2.57 -12.05 11.09
C ASN A 180 -3.05 -13.51 11.11
N LYS A 181 -3.51 -14.04 9.99
CA LYS A 181 -3.92 -15.45 9.84
C LYS A 181 -3.13 -16.11 8.71
N LYS A 182 -2.80 -17.38 8.96
CA LYS A 182 -2.21 -18.28 7.97
C LYS A 182 -3.28 -18.82 7.04
#